data_829aa26fa3d890500ce109e0d5554f33
#
_entry.id   829aa26fa3d890500ce109e0d5554f33
#
_cell.length_a   1.000
_cell.length_b   1.000
_cell.length_c   1.000
_cell.angle_alpha   90.00
_cell.angle_beta   90.00
_cell.angle_gamma   90.00
#
_symmetry.space_group_name_H-M   'P 1'
#
loop_
_entity.id
_entity.type
_entity.pdbx_description
1 polymer ?
#
loop_
_entity_poly.entity_id
_entity_poly.type
_entity_poly.pdbx_seq_one_letter_code
_entity_poly.pdbx_strand_id
1 'polypeptide(L)'
;MLANICLTGGIDLMVSRKIGITTFKEIASTLALVVVLLASINSYAITRGQKTKGRAPRAHAPALTRAEIKQADARLAEMGYGKGRTALIAFQKYEGRDVTGKLSRADLDAITNAGAPVAKDAGYKHVEIDLDRQVLLLTDADGVVRKVLPVSTGSNKNYNEKGMSGLAYTPRGRFRIYAKISGWRKSPLGMLYYPNYFSDGLAIHGNSSVPDSPQSHGCIRIPNSAAIEMSRQTPVGTIVLIYDNQSFVSAKEWAEADKQKTVQNRE
;
A
#
# COMPACT_ATOMS: atom_id res chain seq x y z
N MET A 1 70.26 -0.79 0.08
CA MET A 1 70.33 -1.58 -1.20
C MET A 1 68.98 -1.37 -1.85
N LEU A 2 68.92 -0.44 -2.82
CA LEU A 2 68.90 -0.61 -4.25
C LEU A 2 67.69 -1.46 -4.68
N ALA A 3 66.78 -1.08 -5.58
CA ALA A 3 66.85 -0.10 -6.67
C ALA A 3 65.42 0.27 -7.14
N ASN A 4 65.31 1.47 -7.67
CA ASN A 4 64.32 1.97 -8.62
C ASN A 4 64.11 1.06 -9.82
N ILE A 5 62.91 1.06 -10.40
CA ILE A 5 62.76 1.25 -11.87
C ILE A 5 61.40 1.93 -12.12
N CYS A 6 61.51 3.06 -12.75
CA CYS A 6 60.49 3.87 -13.41
C CYS A 6 60.30 3.32 -14.84
N LEU A 7 59.08 3.23 -15.38
CA LEU A 7 58.86 3.28 -16.80
C LEU A 7 57.49 3.84 -17.14
N THR A 8 57.58 4.93 -17.84
CA THR A 8 56.63 5.75 -18.56
C THR A 8 55.94 4.99 -19.72
N GLY A 9 54.71 5.34 -20.05
CA GLY A 9 54.08 4.92 -21.29
C GLY A 9 52.70 5.54 -21.46
N GLY A 10 52.64 6.78 -21.90
CA GLY A 10 51.44 7.42 -22.38
C GLY A 10 50.97 6.86 -23.73
N ILE A 11 49.68 6.75 -23.88
CA ILE A 11 49.09 6.70 -25.24
C ILE A 11 47.86 7.61 -25.23
N ASP A 12 48.04 8.76 -25.87
CA ASP A 12 46.95 9.63 -26.36
C ASP A 12 46.14 8.85 -27.41
N LEU A 13 44.84 8.82 -27.27
CA LEU A 13 43.94 8.49 -28.36
C LEU A 13 42.89 9.60 -28.54
N MET A 14 43.27 10.59 -29.36
CA MET A 14 42.33 11.53 -29.98
C MET A 14 41.33 10.76 -30.85
N VAL A 15 40.06 10.71 -30.43
CA VAL A 15 38.96 10.34 -31.32
C VAL A 15 38.33 11.64 -31.84
N SER A 16 38.76 12.03 -33.04
CA SER A 16 38.12 13.06 -33.84
C SER A 16 36.77 12.57 -34.36
N ARG A 17 35.66 13.09 -33.79
CA ARG A 17 34.34 12.92 -34.38
C ARG A 17 34.13 13.91 -35.53
N LYS A 18 34.19 13.40 -36.74
CA LYS A 18 33.70 14.08 -37.95
C LYS A 18 32.17 14.21 -37.84
N ILE A 19 31.69 15.41 -37.67
CA ILE A 19 30.29 15.74 -37.86
C ILE A 19 30.05 15.80 -39.38
N GLY A 20 29.31 14.82 -39.90
CA GLY A 20 28.89 14.77 -41.30
C GLY A 20 27.83 15.85 -41.54
N ILE A 21 28.14 16.76 -42.41
CA ILE A 21 27.22 17.78 -42.93
C ILE A 21 26.21 17.06 -43.83
N THR A 22 25.00 16.83 -43.33
CA THR A 22 23.87 16.39 -44.17
C THR A 22 23.49 17.51 -45.12
N THR A 23 23.48 17.21 -46.40
CA THR A 23 23.28 18.16 -47.48
C THR A 23 21.85 18.70 -47.50
N PHE A 24 21.71 19.96 -47.85
CA PHE A 24 20.51 20.78 -47.93
C PHE A 24 19.31 20.16 -48.74
N LYS A 25 19.55 19.09 -49.48
CA LYS A 25 18.54 18.37 -50.28
C LYS A 25 17.62 17.47 -49.46
N GLU A 26 18.05 16.92 -48.33
CA GLU A 26 17.19 16.05 -47.49
C GLU A 26 16.20 16.83 -46.62
N ILE A 27 16.54 18.07 -46.25
CA ILE A 27 15.66 18.94 -45.48
C ILE A 27 14.47 19.44 -46.32
N ALA A 28 14.65 19.64 -47.61
CA ALA A 28 13.59 20.05 -48.52
C ALA A 28 12.54 18.95 -48.74
N SER A 29 12.96 17.69 -48.75
CA SER A 29 12.05 16.55 -48.97
C SER A 29 11.13 16.27 -47.77
N THR A 30 11.63 16.45 -46.53
CA THR A 30 10.83 16.24 -45.32
C THR A 30 9.84 17.38 -45.07
N LEU A 31 10.17 18.62 -45.46
CA LEU A 31 9.25 19.75 -45.35
C LEU A 31 8.06 19.63 -46.33
N ALA A 32 8.29 19.12 -47.54
CA ALA A 32 7.23 18.91 -48.52
C ALA A 32 6.21 17.83 -48.06
N LEU A 33 6.66 16.80 -47.35
CA LEU A 33 5.78 15.74 -46.85
C LEU A 33 4.88 16.22 -45.69
N VAL A 34 5.39 17.10 -44.86
CA VAL A 34 4.62 17.68 -43.73
C VAL A 34 3.55 18.67 -44.22
N VAL A 35 3.82 19.45 -45.28
CA VAL A 35 2.83 20.39 -45.85
C VAL A 35 1.69 19.64 -46.56
N VAL A 36 1.96 18.52 -47.19
CA VAL A 36 0.89 17.70 -47.84
C VAL A 36 0.02 17.01 -46.78
N LEU A 37 0.56 16.59 -45.63
CA LEU A 37 -0.20 16.01 -44.53
C LEU A 37 -1.07 17.04 -43.79
N LEU A 38 -0.66 18.31 -43.73
CA LEU A 38 -1.46 19.37 -43.11
C LEU A 38 -2.58 19.91 -44.02
N ALA A 39 -2.46 19.79 -45.34
CA ALA A 39 -3.49 20.16 -46.28
C ALA A 39 -4.68 19.15 -46.34
N SER A 40 -4.48 17.91 -45.94
CA SER A 40 -5.53 16.88 -45.94
C SER A 40 -6.42 16.91 -44.68
N ILE A 41 -6.07 17.69 -43.64
CA ILE A 41 -6.87 17.78 -42.41
C ILE A 41 -7.94 18.90 -42.47
N ASN A 42 -7.87 19.78 -43.43
CA ASN A 42 -8.77 20.97 -43.49
C ASN A 42 -10.04 20.80 -44.35
N SER A 43 -10.33 19.60 -44.86
CA SER A 43 -11.52 19.35 -45.70
C SER A 43 -12.66 18.59 -45.00
N TYR A 44 -12.56 18.35 -43.66
CA TYR A 44 -13.59 17.60 -42.92
C TYR A 44 -14.37 18.41 -41.88
N ALA A 45 -14.43 19.70 -42.00
CA ALA A 45 -15.14 20.52 -41.02
C ALA A 45 -16.18 21.42 -41.60
N ILE A 46 -17.11 20.95 -42.48
CA ILE A 46 -18.42 21.59 -42.66
C ILE A 46 -19.43 20.48 -43.03
N THR A 47 -19.91 19.77 -42.02
CA THR A 47 -21.24 19.14 -42.12
C THR A 47 -22.06 19.61 -40.93
N ARG A 48 -23.09 20.35 -41.30
CA ARG A 48 -24.12 20.98 -40.45
C ARG A 48 -24.57 20.09 -39.31
N GLY A 49 -24.68 20.67 -38.13
CA GLY A 49 -25.21 20.05 -36.92
C GLY A 49 -26.56 19.36 -37.10
N GLN A 50 -26.52 18.07 -37.04
CA GLN A 50 -27.70 17.30 -36.63
C GLN A 50 -27.59 17.10 -35.12
N LYS A 51 -28.47 17.73 -34.35
CA LYS A 51 -28.75 17.38 -32.98
C LYS A 51 -29.21 15.96 -32.90
N THR A 52 -28.31 15.00 -32.73
CA THR A 52 -28.67 13.66 -32.31
C THR A 52 -28.97 13.70 -30.82
N LYS A 53 -30.22 13.96 -30.47
CA LYS A 53 -30.79 13.50 -29.19
C LYS A 53 -30.78 11.97 -29.24
N GLY A 54 -29.90 11.39 -28.45
CA GLY A 54 -29.82 9.96 -28.33
C GLY A 54 -28.53 9.56 -27.64
N ARG A 55 -28.40 9.90 -26.32
CA ARG A 55 -27.45 9.22 -25.47
C ARG A 55 -27.89 7.77 -25.44
N ALA A 56 -27.19 6.90 -26.18
CA ALA A 56 -27.42 5.46 -26.11
C ALA A 56 -27.53 5.06 -24.64
N PRO A 57 -28.50 4.25 -24.24
CA PRO A 57 -28.59 3.76 -22.88
C PRO A 57 -27.23 3.11 -22.55
N ARG A 58 -26.56 3.59 -21.52
CA ARG A 58 -25.44 2.84 -20.96
C ARG A 58 -26.01 1.47 -20.62
N ALA A 59 -25.62 0.45 -21.37
CA ALA A 59 -25.97 -0.91 -21.04
C ALA A 59 -25.47 -1.13 -19.59
N HIS A 60 -26.39 -1.18 -18.64
CA HIS A 60 -26.07 -1.55 -17.29
C HIS A 60 -25.53 -2.96 -17.35
N ALA A 61 -24.27 -3.14 -16.90
CA ALA A 61 -23.73 -4.48 -16.73
C ALA A 61 -24.74 -5.30 -15.89
N PRO A 62 -25.02 -6.55 -16.26
CA PRO A 62 -26.00 -7.37 -15.54
C PRO A 62 -25.62 -7.48 -14.07
N ALA A 63 -26.62 -7.47 -13.20
CA ALA A 63 -26.44 -7.63 -11.76
C ALA A 63 -25.69 -8.95 -11.46
N LEU A 64 -24.86 -8.94 -10.40
CA LEU A 64 -24.16 -10.14 -9.96
C LEU A 64 -25.14 -11.18 -9.43
N THR A 65 -24.95 -12.42 -9.86
CA THR A 65 -25.72 -13.57 -9.38
C THR A 65 -25.28 -13.99 -7.96
N ARG A 66 -26.14 -14.74 -7.26
CA ARG A 66 -25.78 -15.31 -5.94
C ARG A 66 -24.58 -16.26 -6.04
N ALA A 67 -24.42 -16.98 -7.14
CA ALA A 67 -23.29 -17.88 -7.37
C ALA A 67 -21.98 -17.09 -7.47
N GLU A 68 -21.94 -16.00 -8.22
CA GLU A 68 -20.78 -15.12 -8.37
C GLU A 68 -20.40 -14.46 -7.05
N ILE A 69 -21.36 -14.02 -6.26
CA ILE A 69 -21.09 -13.45 -4.90
C ILE A 69 -20.46 -14.51 -3.99
N LYS A 70 -21.03 -15.74 -4.00
CA LYS A 70 -20.48 -16.87 -3.21
C LYS A 70 -19.08 -17.26 -3.67
N GLN A 71 -18.80 -17.22 -4.96
CA GLN A 71 -17.47 -17.47 -5.51
C GLN A 71 -16.46 -16.41 -5.06
N ALA A 72 -16.83 -15.13 -5.12
CA ALA A 72 -15.99 -14.04 -4.64
C ALA A 72 -15.67 -14.20 -3.14
N ASP A 73 -16.68 -14.50 -2.29
CA ASP A 73 -16.49 -14.74 -0.87
C ASP A 73 -15.57 -15.95 -0.59
N ALA A 74 -15.70 -17.03 -1.37
CA ALA A 74 -14.82 -18.18 -1.22
C ALA A 74 -13.37 -17.82 -1.56
N ARG A 75 -13.15 -17.12 -2.66
CA ARG A 75 -11.81 -16.71 -3.10
C ARG A 75 -11.17 -15.71 -2.13
N LEU A 76 -11.92 -14.74 -1.62
CA LEU A 76 -11.45 -13.82 -0.58
C LEU A 76 -11.05 -14.57 0.70
N ALA A 77 -11.83 -15.58 1.10
CA ALA A 77 -11.50 -16.40 2.27
C ALA A 77 -10.21 -17.22 2.07
N GLU A 78 -10.00 -17.81 0.90
CA GLU A 78 -8.76 -18.53 0.54
C GLU A 78 -7.53 -17.62 0.63
N MET A 79 -7.66 -16.37 0.23
CA MET A 79 -6.59 -15.36 0.27
C MET A 79 -6.39 -14.72 1.68
N GLY A 80 -7.16 -15.13 2.69
CA GLY A 80 -7.02 -14.63 4.05
C GLY A 80 -7.85 -13.38 4.39
N TYR A 81 -8.64 -12.84 3.46
CA TYR A 81 -9.50 -11.69 3.74
C TYR A 81 -10.75 -12.05 4.57
N GLY A 82 -11.18 -13.31 4.52
CA GLY A 82 -12.46 -13.75 5.10
C GLY A 82 -13.62 -13.60 4.12
N LYS A 83 -14.83 -13.29 4.62
CA LYS A 83 -16.05 -13.22 3.81
C LYS A 83 -16.84 -11.93 4.05
N GLY A 84 -17.66 -11.57 3.09
CA GLY A 84 -18.61 -10.48 3.17
C GLY A 84 -17.96 -9.09 3.04
N ARG A 85 -18.72 -8.07 3.48
CA ARG A 85 -18.37 -6.66 3.26
C ARG A 85 -16.98 -6.28 3.80
N THR A 86 -16.61 -6.74 4.99
CA THR A 86 -15.32 -6.43 5.61
C THR A 86 -14.15 -7.00 4.79
N ALA A 87 -14.29 -8.24 4.31
CA ALA A 87 -13.30 -8.88 3.45
C ALA A 87 -13.12 -8.13 2.12
N LEU A 88 -14.23 -7.74 1.51
CA LEU A 88 -14.20 -6.96 0.27
C LEU A 88 -13.51 -5.60 0.47
N ILE A 89 -13.81 -4.90 1.56
CA ILE A 89 -13.14 -3.63 1.90
C ILE A 89 -11.63 -3.85 2.06
N ALA A 90 -11.21 -4.90 2.78
CA ALA A 90 -9.79 -5.20 2.95
C ALA A 90 -9.11 -5.50 1.60
N PHE A 91 -9.76 -6.24 0.72
CA PHE A 91 -9.30 -6.52 -0.64
C PHE A 91 -9.20 -5.24 -1.48
N GLN A 92 -10.26 -4.41 -1.49
CA GLN A 92 -10.25 -3.15 -2.23
C GLN A 92 -9.11 -2.23 -1.77
N LYS A 93 -8.87 -2.12 -0.46
CA LYS A 93 -7.74 -1.37 0.10
C LYS A 93 -6.39 -1.96 -0.31
N TYR A 94 -6.20 -3.27 -0.17
CA TYR A 94 -4.94 -3.94 -0.47
C TYR A 94 -4.57 -3.80 -1.94
N GLU A 95 -5.55 -3.92 -2.85
CA GLU A 95 -5.36 -3.80 -4.30
C GLU A 95 -5.43 -2.34 -4.82
N GLY A 96 -5.56 -1.34 -3.93
CA GLY A 96 -5.62 0.07 -4.31
C GLY A 96 -6.84 0.42 -5.17
N ARG A 97 -7.97 -0.25 -4.92
CA ARG A 97 -9.23 -0.06 -5.64
C ARG A 97 -10.14 0.93 -4.90
N ASP A 98 -11.21 1.37 -5.57
CA ASP A 98 -12.25 2.17 -4.91
C ASP A 98 -12.87 1.40 -3.74
N VAL A 99 -12.77 1.95 -2.53
CA VAL A 99 -13.20 1.30 -1.29
C VAL A 99 -14.69 1.53 -1.06
N THR A 100 -15.52 0.82 -1.79
CA THR A 100 -16.98 0.94 -1.73
C THR A 100 -17.64 -0.05 -0.76
N GLY A 101 -16.99 -1.18 -0.52
CA GLY A 101 -17.56 -2.33 0.19
C GLY A 101 -18.81 -2.91 -0.51
N LYS A 102 -18.98 -2.64 -1.80
CA LYS A 102 -20.01 -3.22 -2.68
C LYS A 102 -19.31 -3.94 -3.82
N LEU A 103 -19.60 -5.22 -3.97
CA LEU A 103 -19.00 -6.05 -5.02
C LEU A 103 -19.49 -5.57 -6.39
N SER A 104 -18.57 -5.13 -7.22
CA SER A 104 -18.80 -4.79 -8.64
C SER A 104 -18.34 -5.93 -9.54
N ARG A 105 -18.70 -5.88 -10.83
CA ARG A 105 -18.18 -6.82 -11.83
C ARG A 105 -16.66 -6.74 -11.92
N ALA A 106 -16.11 -5.54 -11.92
CA ALA A 106 -14.67 -5.32 -11.93
C ALA A 106 -13.96 -5.84 -10.67
N ASP A 107 -14.63 -5.80 -9.49
CA ASP A 107 -14.08 -6.42 -8.28
C ASP A 107 -14.11 -7.95 -8.37
N LEU A 108 -15.17 -8.55 -8.91
CA LEU A 108 -15.24 -9.98 -9.13
C LEU A 108 -14.11 -10.48 -10.04
N ASP A 109 -13.89 -9.79 -11.15
CA ASP A 109 -12.80 -10.11 -12.09
C ASP A 109 -11.43 -9.97 -11.40
N ALA A 110 -11.21 -8.91 -10.62
CA ALA A 110 -9.99 -8.70 -9.86
C ALA A 110 -9.77 -9.79 -8.79
N ILE A 111 -10.80 -10.13 -8.00
CA ILE A 111 -10.74 -11.20 -6.97
C ILE A 111 -10.40 -12.56 -7.62
N THR A 112 -10.98 -12.84 -8.78
CA THR A 112 -10.73 -14.10 -9.49
C THR A 112 -9.29 -14.26 -9.94
N ASN A 113 -8.66 -13.16 -10.37
CA ASN A 113 -7.30 -13.14 -10.92
C ASN A 113 -6.22 -12.76 -9.90
N ALA A 114 -6.59 -12.32 -8.68
CA ALA A 114 -5.64 -11.91 -7.66
C ALA A 114 -4.82 -13.08 -7.12
N GLY A 115 -3.55 -12.81 -6.83
CA GLY A 115 -2.69 -13.65 -5.99
C GLY A 115 -3.01 -13.50 -4.50
N ALA A 116 -2.48 -14.40 -3.67
CA ALA A 116 -2.52 -14.23 -2.23
C ALA A 116 -1.69 -13.00 -1.80
N PRO A 117 -2.12 -12.26 -0.77
CA PRO A 117 -1.34 -11.15 -0.21
C PRO A 117 0.03 -11.63 0.28
N VAL A 118 1.05 -10.79 0.07
CA VAL A 118 2.43 -11.09 0.47
C VAL A 118 2.86 -10.09 1.53
N ALA A 119 3.41 -10.59 2.64
CA ALA A 119 4.03 -9.78 3.68
C ALA A 119 5.38 -9.23 3.19
N LYS A 120 5.79 -8.07 3.71
CA LYS A 120 7.11 -7.48 3.39
C LYS A 120 8.24 -8.17 4.13
N ASP A 121 7.97 -8.78 5.30
CA ASP A 121 8.94 -9.55 6.06
C ASP A 121 8.49 -11.01 6.18
N ALA A 122 9.40 -11.94 6.47
CA ALA A 122 9.14 -13.37 6.45
C ALA A 122 9.96 -14.13 7.51
N GLY A 123 9.64 -15.44 7.68
CA GLY A 123 10.40 -16.34 8.54
C GLY A 123 10.05 -16.26 10.03
N TYR A 124 8.97 -15.58 10.39
CA TYR A 124 8.43 -15.56 11.76
C TYR A 124 7.00 -15.02 11.78
N LYS A 125 6.26 -15.35 12.83
CA LYS A 125 4.90 -14.84 13.05
C LYS A 125 4.95 -13.38 13.49
N HIS A 126 4.24 -12.50 12.76
CA HIS A 126 4.17 -11.07 13.05
C HIS A 126 2.88 -10.43 12.49
N VAL A 127 2.72 -9.17 12.81
CA VAL A 127 1.70 -8.29 12.27
C VAL A 127 2.37 -7.22 11.43
N GLU A 128 1.86 -6.98 10.24
CA GLU A 128 2.23 -5.84 9.42
C GLU A 128 1.09 -4.84 9.31
N ILE A 129 1.40 -3.56 9.39
CA ILE A 129 0.48 -2.44 9.16
C ILE A 129 0.99 -1.63 7.98
N ASP A 130 0.33 -1.75 6.86
CA ASP A 130 0.57 -0.93 5.68
C ASP A 130 -0.26 0.36 5.79
N LEU A 131 0.43 1.48 6.06
CA LEU A 131 -0.21 2.77 6.29
C LEU A 131 -0.76 3.40 5.02
N ASP A 132 -0.19 3.09 3.87
CA ASP A 132 -0.68 3.63 2.59
C ASP A 132 -1.95 2.91 2.14
N ARG A 133 -1.96 1.59 2.27
CA ARG A 133 -3.13 0.76 1.93
C ARG A 133 -4.19 0.71 3.02
N GLN A 134 -3.85 1.12 4.25
CA GLN A 134 -4.72 1.02 5.43
C GLN A 134 -5.22 -0.42 5.64
N VAL A 135 -4.30 -1.36 5.66
CA VAL A 135 -4.55 -2.78 5.95
C VAL A 135 -3.59 -3.32 7.00
N LEU A 136 -4.05 -4.34 7.72
CA LEU A 136 -3.27 -5.18 8.62
C LEU A 136 -3.13 -6.55 7.98
N LEU A 137 -1.89 -7.05 7.93
CA LEU A 137 -1.56 -8.42 7.58
C LEU A 137 -1.13 -9.18 8.84
N LEU A 138 -1.69 -10.35 9.09
CA LEU A 138 -1.23 -11.26 10.13
C LEU A 138 -0.61 -12.48 9.46
N THR A 139 0.66 -12.74 9.77
CA THR A 139 1.42 -13.88 9.24
C THR A 139 1.45 -15.06 10.21
N ASP A 140 1.72 -16.23 9.68
CA ASP A 140 2.11 -17.39 10.47
C ASP A 140 3.64 -17.44 10.73
N ALA A 141 4.12 -18.57 11.26
CA ALA A 141 5.53 -18.78 11.59
C ALA A 141 6.45 -18.79 10.34
N ASP A 142 5.91 -19.14 9.18
CA ASP A 142 6.64 -19.17 7.92
C ASP A 142 6.61 -17.80 7.20
N GLY A 143 5.89 -16.82 7.76
CA GLY A 143 5.69 -15.49 7.18
C GLY A 143 4.58 -15.45 6.14
N VAL A 144 3.80 -16.52 6.01
CA VAL A 144 2.66 -16.55 5.09
C VAL A 144 1.49 -15.75 5.68
N VAL A 145 0.90 -14.86 4.88
CA VAL A 145 -0.27 -14.08 5.30
C VAL A 145 -1.48 -15.00 5.48
N ARG A 146 -2.02 -15.03 6.70
CA ARG A 146 -3.20 -15.83 7.07
C ARG A 146 -4.44 -15.00 7.27
N LYS A 147 -4.27 -13.71 7.53
CA LYS A 147 -5.41 -12.80 7.68
C LYS A 147 -5.06 -11.40 7.18
N VAL A 148 -6.01 -10.80 6.47
CA VAL A 148 -5.97 -9.40 6.05
C VAL A 148 -7.19 -8.69 6.62
N LEU A 149 -6.97 -7.56 7.32
CA LEU A 149 -8.05 -6.75 7.88
C LEU A 149 -7.94 -5.32 7.38
N PRO A 150 -9.07 -4.65 7.14
CA PRO A 150 -9.03 -3.20 6.91
C PRO A 150 -8.73 -2.50 8.23
N VAL A 151 -7.94 -1.44 8.18
CA VAL A 151 -7.65 -0.61 9.35
C VAL A 151 -7.95 0.87 9.08
N SER A 152 -7.98 1.65 10.17
CA SER A 152 -7.91 3.11 10.13
C SER A 152 -6.92 3.56 11.20
N THR A 153 -5.84 4.19 10.76
CA THR A 153 -4.70 4.61 11.59
C THR A 153 -4.78 6.11 11.93
N GLY A 154 -3.75 6.65 12.55
CA GLY A 154 -3.64 8.07 12.90
C GLY A 154 -3.82 8.99 11.70
N SER A 155 -4.61 10.05 11.89
CA SER A 155 -5.00 10.99 10.81
C SER A 155 -3.86 11.90 10.33
N ASN A 156 -2.73 11.91 11.00
CA ASN A 156 -1.61 12.84 10.80
C ASN A 156 -2.01 14.33 10.96
N LYS A 157 -3.08 14.62 11.69
CA LYS A 157 -3.57 15.97 12.00
C LYS A 157 -3.37 16.28 13.47
N ASN A 158 -3.17 17.55 13.80
CA ASN A 158 -3.23 18.00 15.18
C ASN A 158 -4.65 17.84 15.72
N TYR A 159 -4.77 17.45 16.96
CA TYR A 159 -6.04 17.35 17.68
C TYR A 159 -5.97 18.09 19.02
N ASN A 160 -7.12 18.55 19.49
CA ASN A 160 -7.31 19.12 20.81
C ASN A 160 -8.71 18.72 21.29
N GLU A 161 -8.77 17.61 22.00
CA GLU A 161 -10.04 16.97 22.41
C GLU A 161 -9.94 16.46 23.83
N LYS A 162 -11.00 16.68 24.63
CA LYS A 162 -11.15 16.14 25.99
C LYS A 162 -9.93 16.43 26.91
N GLY A 163 -9.35 17.60 26.76
CA GLY A 163 -8.19 18.02 27.55
C GLY A 163 -6.86 17.41 27.11
N MET A 164 -6.82 16.72 25.99
CA MET A 164 -5.61 16.18 25.38
C MET A 164 -5.35 16.85 24.03
N SER A 165 -4.08 17.14 23.75
CA SER A 165 -3.67 17.70 22.48
C SER A 165 -2.41 16.98 21.96
N GLY A 166 -2.23 16.97 20.65
CA GLY A 166 -1.08 16.34 20.03
C GLY A 166 -1.25 16.13 18.54
N LEU A 167 -0.30 15.44 17.94
CA LEU A 167 -0.37 14.95 16.58
C LEU A 167 -0.97 13.54 16.58
N ALA A 168 -2.03 13.33 15.80
CA ALA A 168 -2.68 12.04 15.64
C ALA A 168 -1.84 11.10 14.75
N TYR A 169 -0.71 10.61 15.24
CA TYR A 169 0.32 9.94 14.48
C TYR A 169 0.45 8.46 14.86
N THR A 170 0.47 7.57 13.85
CA THR A 170 0.86 6.16 14.02
C THR A 170 2.34 6.01 13.66
N PRO A 171 3.22 5.67 14.63
CA PRO A 171 4.66 5.61 14.39
C PRO A 171 5.02 4.46 13.45
N ARG A 172 5.99 4.72 12.54
CA ARG A 172 6.62 3.70 11.69
C ARG A 172 7.72 3.00 12.47
N GLY A 173 7.97 1.77 12.11
CA GLY A 173 9.05 0.98 12.69
C GLY A 173 8.64 -0.40 13.15
N ARG A 174 9.49 -0.99 13.99
CA ARG A 174 9.33 -2.33 14.56
C ARG A 174 9.00 -2.22 16.04
N PHE A 175 7.85 -2.72 16.41
CA PHE A 175 7.32 -2.71 17.76
C PHE A 175 7.07 -4.13 18.26
N ARG A 176 6.70 -4.25 19.54
CA ARG A 176 6.19 -5.49 20.14
C ARG A 176 4.91 -5.21 20.90
N ILE A 177 3.96 -6.12 20.84
CA ILE A 177 2.84 -6.07 21.77
C ILE A 177 3.38 -6.29 23.17
N TYR A 178 3.28 -5.27 24.05
CA TYR A 178 3.78 -5.34 25.41
C TYR A 178 2.70 -5.55 26.47
N ALA A 179 1.45 -5.21 26.16
CA ALA A 179 0.31 -5.40 27.04
C ALA A 179 -0.99 -5.61 26.26
N LYS A 180 -1.93 -6.30 26.90
CA LYS A 180 -3.24 -6.61 26.30
C LYS A 180 -4.33 -6.49 27.38
N ILE A 181 -5.54 -6.10 26.99
CA ILE A 181 -6.70 -6.09 27.86
C ILE A 181 -7.84 -6.83 27.17
N SER A 182 -8.47 -7.75 27.88
CA SER A 182 -9.66 -8.44 27.41
C SER A 182 -10.91 -7.58 27.60
N GLY A 183 -11.77 -7.54 26.57
CA GLY A 183 -13.01 -6.76 26.61
C GLY A 183 -12.79 -5.26 26.33
N TRP A 184 -13.65 -4.45 26.90
CA TRP A 184 -13.66 -3.00 26.70
C TRP A 184 -12.73 -2.28 27.66
N ARG A 185 -11.98 -1.32 27.13
CA ARG A 185 -11.13 -0.38 27.91
C ARG A 185 -11.53 1.05 27.59
N LYS A 186 -11.87 1.82 28.62
CA LYS A 186 -12.05 3.27 28.51
C LYS A 186 -10.67 3.95 28.45
N SER A 187 -10.45 4.77 27.44
CA SER A 187 -9.32 5.69 27.36
C SER A 187 -9.82 7.14 27.34
N PRO A 188 -8.96 8.15 27.55
CA PRO A 188 -9.38 9.55 27.47
C PRO A 188 -10.04 9.90 26.12
N LEU A 189 -9.52 9.33 25.02
CA LEU A 189 -9.99 9.61 23.66
C LEU A 189 -11.10 8.67 23.16
N GLY A 190 -11.51 7.68 23.94
CA GLY A 190 -12.62 6.80 23.58
C GLY A 190 -12.53 5.37 24.10
N MET A 191 -13.41 4.53 23.61
CA MET A 191 -13.47 3.11 24.00
C MET A 191 -12.63 2.26 23.06
N LEU A 192 -11.84 1.35 23.63
CA LEU A 192 -11.00 0.38 22.93
C LEU A 192 -11.55 -1.03 23.21
N TYR A 193 -11.74 -1.84 22.16
CA TYR A 193 -12.21 -3.20 22.30
C TYR A 193 -11.06 -4.18 22.07
N TYR A 194 -10.71 -5.00 23.05
CA TYR A 194 -9.57 -5.93 23.05
C TYR A 194 -8.25 -5.26 22.61
N PRO A 195 -7.82 -4.17 23.26
CA PRO A 195 -6.61 -3.47 22.85
C PRO A 195 -5.36 -4.32 23.09
N ASN A 196 -4.49 -4.34 22.07
CA ASN A 196 -3.15 -4.90 22.10
C ASN A 196 -2.17 -3.73 21.95
N TYR A 197 -1.55 -3.32 23.06
CA TYR A 197 -0.67 -2.14 23.13
C TYR A 197 0.72 -2.44 22.56
N PHE A 198 1.23 -1.56 21.70
CA PHE A 198 2.52 -1.74 21.03
C PHE A 198 3.49 -0.56 21.19
N SER A 199 3.02 0.65 21.52
CA SER A 199 3.85 1.86 21.74
C SER A 199 3.05 2.85 22.57
N ASP A 200 3.63 3.46 23.60
CA ASP A 200 3.18 4.62 24.39
C ASP A 200 1.66 4.83 24.48
N GLY A 201 0.92 3.79 24.89
CA GLY A 201 -0.53 3.82 24.97
C GLY A 201 -1.25 3.63 23.64
N LEU A 202 -0.54 3.51 22.53
CA LEU A 202 -1.11 3.16 21.21
C LEU A 202 -1.36 1.65 21.13
N ALA A 203 -2.51 1.29 20.56
CA ALA A 203 -2.94 -0.11 20.48
C ALA A 203 -3.56 -0.45 19.11
N ILE A 204 -3.49 -1.73 18.76
CA ILE A 204 -4.38 -2.34 17.78
C ILE A 204 -5.64 -2.76 18.53
N HIS A 205 -6.80 -2.23 18.16
CA HIS A 205 -8.03 -2.49 18.90
C HIS A 205 -9.27 -2.51 18.01
N GLY A 206 -10.30 -3.23 18.45
CA GLY A 206 -11.60 -3.19 17.80
C GLY A 206 -12.27 -1.82 17.93
N ASN A 207 -12.91 -1.40 16.86
CA ASN A 207 -13.75 -0.21 16.81
C ASN A 207 -14.97 -0.47 15.91
N SER A 208 -16.11 0.14 16.26
CA SER A 208 -17.32 0.06 15.44
C SER A 208 -17.19 0.85 14.13
N SER A 209 -16.28 1.82 14.09
CA SER A 209 -15.99 2.65 12.92
C SER A 209 -14.55 2.44 12.46
N VAL A 210 -14.39 1.78 11.30
CA VAL A 210 -13.13 1.62 10.59
C VAL A 210 -13.29 2.23 9.20
N PRO A 211 -13.16 3.56 9.10
CA PRO A 211 -13.27 4.25 7.82
C PRO A 211 -12.17 3.82 6.83
N ASP A 212 -12.37 4.15 5.57
CA ASP A 212 -11.46 3.85 4.47
C ASP A 212 -10.15 4.65 4.52
N SER A 213 -10.14 5.77 5.24
CA SER A 213 -8.99 6.65 5.42
C SER A 213 -8.50 6.70 6.88
N PRO A 214 -7.28 7.21 7.14
CA PRO A 214 -6.75 7.41 8.49
C PRO A 214 -7.57 8.44 9.27
N GLN A 215 -8.16 8.04 10.42
CA GLN A 215 -9.02 8.93 11.24
C GLN A 215 -8.87 8.69 12.74
N SER A 216 -7.90 7.91 13.20
CA SER A 216 -7.65 7.74 14.62
C SER A 216 -6.70 8.82 15.17
N HIS A 217 -6.49 8.84 16.49
CA HIS A 217 -5.48 9.67 17.15
C HIS A 217 -4.09 9.03 17.20
N GLY A 218 -3.91 7.87 16.52
CA GLY A 218 -2.64 7.14 16.48
C GLY A 218 -2.82 5.63 16.68
N CYS A 219 -3.84 5.19 17.38
CA CYS A 219 -4.20 3.77 17.47
C CYS A 219 -4.57 3.19 16.09
N ILE A 220 -4.48 1.88 15.97
CA ILE A 220 -4.85 1.14 14.78
C ILE A 220 -6.21 0.50 15.03
N ARG A 221 -7.25 1.07 14.41
CA ARG A 221 -8.61 0.54 14.49
C ARG A 221 -8.79 -0.63 13.55
N ILE A 222 -9.34 -1.74 14.06
CA ILE A 222 -9.79 -2.90 13.29
C ILE A 222 -11.29 -3.12 13.56
N PRO A 223 -12.03 -3.86 12.71
CA PRO A 223 -13.42 -4.20 12.99
C PRO A 223 -13.58 -4.96 14.32
N ASN A 224 -14.60 -4.60 15.11
CA ASN A 224 -14.90 -5.28 16.38
C ASN A 224 -15.03 -6.79 16.23
N SER A 225 -15.60 -7.26 15.12
CA SER A 225 -15.76 -8.69 14.81
C SER A 225 -14.42 -9.44 14.68
N ALA A 226 -13.33 -8.76 14.38
CA ALA A 226 -12.00 -9.35 14.26
C ALA A 226 -11.16 -9.23 15.54
N ALA A 227 -11.54 -8.37 16.50
CA ALA A 227 -10.68 -7.97 17.61
C ALA A 227 -10.34 -9.12 18.58
N ILE A 228 -11.31 -9.98 18.90
CA ILE A 228 -11.10 -11.13 19.81
C ILE A 228 -10.12 -12.11 19.19
N GLU A 229 -10.33 -12.48 17.93
CA GLU A 229 -9.46 -13.42 17.24
C GLU A 229 -8.07 -12.84 17.06
N MET A 230 -7.96 -11.59 16.62
CA MET A 230 -6.71 -10.87 16.48
C MET A 230 -5.95 -10.88 17.83
N SER A 231 -6.62 -10.53 18.92
CA SER A 231 -5.99 -10.55 20.24
C SER A 231 -5.52 -11.96 20.65
N ARG A 232 -6.27 -13.01 20.36
CA ARG A 232 -5.84 -14.40 20.64
C ARG A 232 -4.61 -14.81 19.83
N GLN A 233 -4.56 -14.43 18.57
CA GLN A 233 -3.48 -14.80 17.65
C GLN A 233 -2.19 -14.01 17.86
N THR A 234 -2.24 -12.89 18.58
CA THR A 234 -1.12 -12.00 18.85
C THR A 234 -0.79 -11.92 20.35
N PRO A 235 -0.10 -12.91 20.93
CA PRO A 235 0.34 -12.88 22.33
C PRO A 235 1.29 -11.70 22.58
N VAL A 236 1.50 -11.37 23.88
CA VAL A 236 2.55 -10.42 24.28
C VAL A 236 3.89 -10.89 23.72
N GLY A 237 4.69 -9.97 23.21
CA GLY A 237 5.93 -10.22 22.48
C GLY A 237 5.77 -10.33 20.97
N THR A 238 4.54 -10.46 20.43
CA THR A 238 4.30 -10.45 18.97
C THR A 238 4.86 -9.18 18.35
N ILE A 239 5.61 -9.32 17.29
CA ILE A 239 6.19 -8.22 16.53
C ILE A 239 5.10 -7.53 15.71
N VAL A 240 5.14 -6.20 15.68
CA VAL A 240 4.30 -5.34 14.86
C VAL A 240 5.20 -4.47 14.00
N LEU A 241 5.16 -4.66 12.71
CA LEU A 241 5.84 -3.84 11.71
C LEU A 241 4.85 -2.81 11.18
N ILE A 242 5.21 -1.53 11.26
CA ILE A 242 4.38 -0.42 10.77
C ILE A 242 5.19 0.36 9.75
N TYR A 243 4.70 0.46 8.54
CA TYR A 243 5.42 1.05 7.43
C TYR A 243 4.51 1.79 6.44
N ASP A 244 5.13 2.60 5.62
CA ASP A 244 4.61 3.15 4.39
C ASP A 244 5.58 2.85 3.24
N ASN A 245 5.37 3.44 2.06
CA ASN A 245 6.23 3.20 0.89
C ASN A 245 7.66 3.72 1.06
N GLN A 246 7.93 4.56 2.07
CA GLN A 246 9.24 5.21 2.28
C GLN A 246 10.00 4.66 3.49
N SER A 247 9.37 3.90 4.38
CA SER A 247 9.89 3.65 5.73
C SER A 247 9.89 2.18 6.17
N PHE A 248 9.97 1.25 5.23
CA PHE A 248 10.08 -0.18 5.61
C PHE A 248 11.51 -0.53 6.00
N VAL A 249 11.67 -1.20 7.15
CA VAL A 249 12.94 -1.78 7.62
C VAL A 249 12.71 -3.26 7.91
N SER A 250 13.40 -4.13 7.20
CA SER A 250 13.31 -5.58 7.40
C SER A 250 13.84 -6.02 8.77
N ALA A 251 13.48 -7.22 9.21
CA ALA A 251 13.98 -7.80 10.45
C ALA A 251 15.51 -7.89 10.47
N LYS A 252 16.13 -8.17 9.33
CA LYS A 252 17.59 -8.26 9.17
C LYS A 252 18.25 -6.91 9.38
N GLU A 253 17.78 -5.87 8.71
CA GLU A 253 18.32 -4.50 8.85
C GLU A 253 18.14 -3.98 10.28
N TRP A 254 17.00 -4.27 10.91
CA TRP A 254 16.76 -3.92 12.30
C TRP A 254 17.76 -4.61 13.25
N ALA A 255 17.99 -5.92 13.08
CA ALA A 255 18.92 -6.66 13.92
C ALA A 255 20.37 -6.17 13.78
N GLU A 256 20.76 -5.75 12.59
CA GLU A 256 22.06 -5.14 12.32
C GLU A 256 22.19 -3.77 13.00
N ALA A 257 21.17 -2.92 12.91
CA ALA A 257 21.14 -1.61 13.57
C ALA A 257 21.14 -1.72 15.11
N ASP A 258 20.45 -2.70 15.68
CA ASP A 258 20.41 -2.95 17.12
C ASP A 258 21.77 -3.41 17.65
N LYS A 259 22.49 -4.26 16.92
CA LYS A 259 23.86 -4.66 17.25
C LYS A 259 24.81 -3.46 17.25
N GLN A 260 24.71 -2.56 16.26
CA GLN A 260 25.55 -1.35 16.20
C GLN A 260 25.32 -0.41 17.39
N LYS A 261 24.05 -0.19 17.78
CA LYS A 261 23.71 0.60 18.97
C LYS A 261 24.27 -0.01 20.26
N THR A 262 24.25 -1.33 20.38
CA THR A 262 24.77 -2.04 21.56
C THR A 262 26.29 -1.92 21.67
N VAL A 263 27.01 -1.85 20.57
CA VAL A 263 28.47 -1.64 20.54
C VAL A 263 28.80 -0.20 20.95
N GLN A 264 28.12 0.79 20.36
CA GLN A 264 28.34 2.21 20.67
C GLN A 264 28.05 2.59 22.13
N ASN A 265 27.13 1.91 22.81
CA ASN A 265 26.82 2.16 24.23
C ASN A 265 27.81 1.46 25.21
N ARG A 266 28.78 0.70 24.72
CA ARG A 266 29.80 0.01 25.52
C ARG A 266 31.19 0.70 25.46
N GLU A 267 31.36 1.67 24.60
CA GLU A 267 32.50 2.56 24.48
C GLU A 267 32.26 3.86 25.28
#